data_e04075ec6bfea97b4f105e516ff03183
#
_entry.id   e04075ec6bfea97b4f105e516ff03183
#
_cell.length_a   1.000
_cell.length_b   1.000
_cell.length_c   1.000
_cell.angle_alpha   90.00
_cell.angle_beta   90.00
_cell.angle_gamma   90.00
#
_symmetry.space_group_name_H-M   'P 1'
#
loop_
_entity.id
_entity.type
_entity.pdbx_description
1 polymer ?
#
loop_
_entity_poly.entity_id
_entity_poly.type
_entity_poly.pdbx_seq_one_letter_code
_entity_poly.pdbx_strand_id
1 'polypeptide(L)'
;MADQDYKVKDIGLAEWGREEIKLAEHEMPGLMALRDEFSQSKPLQGARISGSIHMTVQTAVLIETLQAIGADVRWSSCNIFSTQDEAAAAVAEAGTPVFAWKGESEEEYWWCVEQTLKFADGQGPNMLLDDGGDLTTLVHDKFPELLDEIKGVSEETTTGVKALNKFFEEGTLKIPAINVNDSVTKSKFDNLYGCRESLVDGIKRATDIMLAGKVAVVAGYGDVGKGSAQSLRAFGCRVLITEIDPICALQALMEGYEVVTMEEAAPQADIFVTATGCKDIITLEHIKGMKDTAIVCNIGHFDHEIQIEQLNNLEGVEKKTIKPLVDVYTMPGNGNRIIVLSEGRLVNLGNATGHPSFVMSNSFCFNDTATTEIYTKDYELGVH
;
A
#
# COMPACT_ATOMS: atom_id res chain seq x y z
N MET A 1 21.64 13.34 25.90
CA MET A 1 21.48 12.71 24.59
C MET A 1 20.69 13.72 23.82
N ALA A 2 21.16 14.18 22.66
CA ALA A 2 20.35 15.04 21.79
C ALA A 2 19.05 14.29 21.51
N ASP A 3 17.92 14.98 21.56
CA ASP A 3 16.63 14.42 21.18
C ASP A 3 16.77 13.94 19.73
N GLN A 4 16.70 12.63 19.53
CA GLN A 4 16.81 12.04 18.19
C GLN A 4 15.49 12.27 17.49
N ASP A 5 15.49 13.04 16.40
CA ASP A 5 14.29 13.35 15.61
C ASP A 5 13.94 12.22 14.64
N TYR A 6 13.90 10.99 15.16
CA TYR A 6 13.44 9.78 14.46
C TYR A 6 13.03 8.69 15.45
N LYS A 7 12.23 7.74 14.99
CA LYS A 7 11.94 6.49 15.73
C LYS A 7 11.82 5.33 14.74
N VAL A 8 12.77 4.41 14.81
CA VAL A 8 12.85 3.20 13.99
C VAL A 8 13.03 1.97 14.88
N LYS A 9 12.87 0.77 14.33
CA LYS A 9 12.97 -0.50 15.06
C LYS A 9 14.34 -0.70 15.69
N ASP A 10 15.38 -0.59 14.88
CA ASP A 10 16.78 -0.79 15.25
C ASP A 10 17.67 -0.03 14.28
N ILE A 11 18.32 1.02 14.77
CA ILE A 11 19.24 1.82 13.96
C ILE A 11 20.47 1.02 13.49
N GLY A 12 20.82 -0.07 14.19
CA GLY A 12 21.90 -0.97 13.81
C GLY A 12 21.70 -1.69 12.46
N LEU A 13 20.50 -1.61 11.87
CA LEU A 13 20.20 -2.16 10.53
C LEU A 13 20.61 -1.22 9.39
N ALA A 14 21.07 0.00 9.69
CA ALA A 14 21.29 1.06 8.70
C ALA A 14 22.31 0.68 7.62
N GLU A 15 23.41 0.00 7.95
CA GLU A 15 24.42 -0.44 6.98
C GLU A 15 23.82 -1.41 5.96
N TRP A 16 23.04 -2.38 6.42
CA TRP A 16 22.34 -3.30 5.54
C TRP A 16 21.32 -2.57 4.65
N GLY A 17 20.47 -1.73 5.25
CA GLY A 17 19.50 -0.93 4.51
C GLY A 17 20.14 -0.04 3.45
N ARG A 18 21.32 0.53 3.73
CA ARG A 18 22.07 1.33 2.77
C ARG A 18 22.47 0.54 1.53
N GLU A 19 22.91 -0.70 1.69
CA GLU A 19 23.26 -1.55 0.54
C GLU A 19 22.02 -1.95 -0.28
N GLU A 20 20.88 -2.21 0.36
CA GLU A 20 19.63 -2.47 -0.35
C GLU A 20 19.10 -1.24 -1.10
N ILE A 21 19.21 -0.04 -0.51
CA ILE A 21 18.84 1.22 -1.19
C ILE A 21 19.71 1.41 -2.44
N LYS A 22 21.02 1.19 -2.36
CA LYS A 22 21.91 1.27 -3.53
C LYS A 22 21.52 0.27 -4.62
N LEU A 23 21.09 -0.94 -4.23
CA LEU A 23 20.60 -1.93 -5.19
C LEU A 23 19.31 -1.45 -5.86
N ALA A 24 18.37 -0.87 -5.09
CA ALA A 24 17.13 -0.32 -5.62
C ALA A 24 17.38 0.83 -6.60
N GLU A 25 18.34 1.73 -6.34
CA GLU A 25 18.70 2.83 -7.22
C GLU A 25 19.04 2.37 -8.64
N HIS A 26 19.67 1.20 -8.82
CA HIS A 26 19.99 0.64 -10.14
C HIS A 26 18.75 0.30 -10.96
N GLU A 27 17.65 -0.05 -10.29
CA GLU A 27 16.38 -0.42 -10.89
C GLU A 27 15.36 0.74 -10.90
N MET A 28 15.76 1.95 -10.49
CA MET A 28 14.89 3.13 -10.40
C MET A 28 15.37 4.29 -11.30
N PRO A 29 15.50 4.05 -12.62
CA PRO A 29 16.14 5.02 -13.53
C PRO A 29 15.40 6.35 -13.63
N GLY A 30 14.08 6.38 -13.44
CA GLY A 30 13.30 7.60 -13.48
C GLY A 30 13.65 8.54 -12.34
N LEU A 31 13.63 8.06 -11.09
CA LEU A 31 14.03 8.88 -9.94
C LEU A 31 15.50 9.28 -9.98
N MET A 32 16.38 8.39 -10.43
CA MET A 32 17.80 8.72 -10.55
C MET A 32 18.04 9.81 -11.61
N ALA A 33 17.30 9.78 -12.73
CA ALA A 33 17.37 10.84 -13.74
C ALA A 33 16.89 12.20 -13.19
N LEU A 34 15.80 12.22 -12.41
CA LEU A 34 15.31 13.43 -11.75
C LEU A 34 16.33 13.98 -10.75
N ARG A 35 16.95 13.09 -9.94
CA ARG A 35 18.00 13.47 -9.00
C ARG A 35 19.18 14.10 -9.71
N ASP A 36 19.64 13.51 -10.82
CA ASP A 36 20.76 14.03 -11.62
C ASP A 36 20.43 15.37 -12.27
N GLU A 37 19.24 15.52 -12.84
CA GLU A 37 18.82 16.73 -13.55
C GLU A 37 18.64 17.92 -12.59
N PHE A 38 18.00 17.69 -11.43
CA PHE A 38 17.52 18.78 -10.57
C PHE A 38 18.34 19.00 -9.28
N SER A 39 19.32 18.16 -8.96
CA SER A 39 20.13 18.32 -7.73
C SER A 39 20.89 19.65 -7.63
N GLN A 40 21.24 20.26 -8.75
CA GLN A 40 21.92 21.57 -8.77
C GLN A 40 20.92 22.74 -8.69
N SER A 41 19.81 22.68 -9.39
CA SER A 41 18.80 23.75 -9.45
C SER A 41 17.91 23.81 -8.20
N LYS A 42 17.77 22.67 -7.52
CA LYS A 42 16.98 22.49 -6.29
C LYS A 42 15.58 23.11 -6.37
N PRO A 43 14.72 22.68 -7.31
CA PRO A 43 13.40 23.26 -7.51
C PRO A 43 12.49 23.15 -6.29
N LEU A 44 12.73 22.20 -5.39
CA LEU A 44 11.99 22.02 -4.13
C LEU A 44 12.58 22.79 -2.94
N GLN A 45 13.47 23.74 -3.18
CA GLN A 45 14.02 24.59 -2.10
C GLN A 45 12.90 25.29 -1.34
N GLY A 46 12.81 25.03 -0.03
CA GLY A 46 11.76 25.54 0.84
C GLY A 46 10.47 24.70 0.89
N ALA A 47 10.40 23.59 0.16
CA ALA A 47 9.37 22.61 0.36
C ALA A 47 9.62 21.86 1.68
N ARG A 48 8.58 21.79 2.53
CA ARG A 48 8.50 20.99 3.74
C ARG A 48 7.49 19.88 3.49
N ILE A 49 7.97 18.68 3.20
CA ILE A 49 7.13 17.56 2.77
C ILE A 49 6.91 16.61 3.95
N SER A 50 5.65 16.47 4.36
CA SER A 50 5.20 15.39 5.22
C SER A 50 4.75 14.23 4.35
N GLY A 51 5.39 13.06 4.50
CA GLY A 51 5.10 11.86 3.73
C GLY A 51 4.55 10.73 4.59
N SER A 52 3.52 10.07 4.10
CA SER A 52 2.96 8.85 4.67
C SER A 52 2.72 7.83 3.56
N ILE A 53 3.80 7.15 3.16
CA ILE A 53 3.82 6.07 2.17
C ILE A 53 4.66 4.92 2.74
N HIS A 54 4.38 3.68 2.34
CA HIS A 54 5.09 2.49 2.81
C HIS A 54 6.60 2.69 2.89
N MET A 55 7.19 2.58 4.09
CA MET A 55 8.62 2.83 4.29
C MET A 55 9.47 1.64 3.81
N THR A 56 9.60 1.50 2.50
CA THR A 56 10.38 0.47 1.81
C THR A 56 11.73 1.04 1.31
N VAL A 57 12.59 0.18 0.76
CA VAL A 57 13.84 0.63 0.13
C VAL A 57 13.57 1.56 -1.07
N GLN A 58 12.48 1.35 -1.80
CA GLN A 58 12.08 2.21 -2.91
C GLN A 58 11.65 3.60 -2.42
N THR A 59 10.91 3.65 -1.33
CA THR A 59 10.54 4.91 -0.68
C THR A 59 11.75 5.65 -0.12
N ALA A 60 12.77 4.93 0.36
CA ALA A 60 14.04 5.55 0.75
C ALA A 60 14.71 6.27 -0.44
N VAL A 61 14.70 5.67 -1.64
CA VAL A 61 15.20 6.33 -2.87
C VAL A 61 14.40 7.58 -3.20
N LEU A 62 13.06 7.55 -3.03
CA LEU A 62 12.20 8.74 -3.21
C LEU A 62 12.58 9.84 -2.21
N ILE A 63 12.66 9.53 -0.91
CA ILE A 63 13.01 10.49 0.14
C ILE A 63 14.34 11.17 -0.16
N GLU A 64 15.37 10.39 -0.49
CA GLU A 64 16.69 10.92 -0.81
C GLU A 64 16.71 11.73 -2.11
N THR A 65 15.85 11.39 -3.07
CA THR A 65 15.66 12.18 -4.28
C THR A 65 15.03 13.53 -3.97
N LEU A 66 13.94 13.57 -3.21
CA LEU A 66 13.28 14.80 -2.78
C LEU A 66 14.25 15.73 -2.02
N GLN A 67 15.07 15.16 -1.14
CA GLN A 67 16.08 15.92 -0.41
C GLN A 67 17.20 16.44 -1.33
N ALA A 68 17.68 15.62 -2.27
CA ALA A 68 18.71 16.01 -3.22
C ALA A 68 18.27 17.21 -4.09
N ILE A 69 16.98 17.28 -4.43
CA ILE A 69 16.40 18.39 -5.20
C ILE A 69 15.86 19.54 -4.33
N GLY A 70 16.12 19.51 -3.01
CA GLY A 70 16.02 20.66 -2.11
C GLY A 70 14.93 20.64 -1.07
N ALA A 71 14.12 19.59 -0.98
CA ALA A 71 13.06 19.48 0.02
C ALA A 71 13.60 19.18 1.44
N ASP A 72 12.89 19.67 2.45
CA ASP A 72 12.94 19.16 3.82
C ASP A 72 11.83 18.13 3.99
N VAL A 73 12.17 16.93 4.46
CA VAL A 73 11.28 15.77 4.41
C VAL A 73 11.16 15.15 5.79
N ARG A 74 9.93 14.81 6.19
CA ARG A 74 9.62 13.99 7.36
C ARG A 74 8.70 12.85 6.93
N TRP A 75 8.91 11.65 7.45
CA TRP A 75 8.27 10.46 6.91
C TRP A 75 7.72 9.49 7.94
N SER A 76 6.56 8.89 7.63
CA SER A 76 6.01 7.71 8.31
C SER A 76 5.56 6.68 7.28
N SER A 77 5.28 5.45 7.73
CA SER A 77 4.61 4.47 6.89
C SER A 77 3.10 4.68 6.90
N CYS A 78 2.43 4.31 5.82
CA CYS A 78 0.96 4.31 5.72
C CYS A 78 0.32 2.98 6.12
N ASN A 79 1.10 2.02 6.65
CA ASN A 79 0.61 0.72 7.07
C ASN A 79 1.52 0.09 8.12
N ILE A 80 0.94 -0.48 9.18
CA ILE A 80 1.65 -1.02 10.35
C ILE A 80 2.56 -2.23 10.05
N PHE A 81 2.39 -2.90 8.91
CA PHE A 81 3.17 -4.10 8.54
C PHE A 81 4.06 -3.91 7.32
N SER A 82 4.08 -2.73 6.69
CA SER A 82 4.75 -2.53 5.40
C SER A 82 6.18 -2.00 5.49
N THR A 83 6.60 -1.49 6.64
CA THR A 83 7.95 -0.96 6.81
C THR A 83 9.01 -2.04 6.63
N GLN A 84 10.05 -1.73 5.86
CA GLN A 84 11.33 -2.44 5.90
C GLN A 84 12.22 -1.73 6.94
N ASP A 85 12.45 -2.41 8.06
CA ASP A 85 13.13 -1.80 9.23
C ASP A 85 14.55 -1.34 8.89
N GLU A 86 15.25 -2.05 8.01
CA GLU A 86 16.58 -1.70 7.50
C GLU A 86 16.55 -0.42 6.63
N ALA A 87 15.51 -0.23 5.81
CA ALA A 87 15.35 0.97 5.00
C ALA A 87 15.08 2.20 5.89
N ALA A 88 14.17 2.07 6.85
CA ALA A 88 13.90 3.12 7.84
C ALA A 88 15.15 3.50 8.63
N ALA A 89 15.94 2.52 9.07
CA ALA A 89 17.19 2.74 9.78
C ALA A 89 18.22 3.50 8.93
N ALA A 90 18.39 3.12 7.66
CA ALA A 90 19.35 3.77 6.76
C ALA A 90 19.01 5.23 6.49
N VAL A 91 17.73 5.54 6.29
CA VAL A 91 17.25 6.91 6.06
C VAL A 91 17.38 7.76 7.35
N ALA A 92 17.06 7.18 8.51
CA ALA A 92 17.22 7.83 9.81
C ALA A 92 18.70 8.13 10.12
N GLU A 93 19.61 7.18 9.86
CA GLU A 93 21.06 7.37 10.07
C GLU A 93 21.62 8.47 9.17
N ALA A 94 21.08 8.62 7.95
CA ALA A 94 21.42 9.71 7.03
C ALA A 94 20.92 11.09 7.50
N GLY A 95 20.13 11.14 8.58
CA GLY A 95 19.67 12.38 9.22
C GLY A 95 18.25 12.81 8.83
N THR A 96 17.50 11.99 8.12
CA THR A 96 16.09 12.28 7.82
C THR A 96 15.20 11.88 9.00
N PRO A 97 14.29 12.75 9.45
CA PRO A 97 13.28 12.39 10.42
C PRO A 97 12.30 11.32 9.89
N VAL A 98 12.47 10.08 10.35
CA VAL A 98 11.63 8.94 9.98
C VAL A 98 11.04 8.30 11.24
N PHE A 99 9.74 8.05 11.20
CA PHE A 99 8.96 7.44 12.27
C PHE A 99 8.22 6.24 11.69
N ALA A 100 8.87 5.07 11.66
CA ALA A 100 8.30 3.87 11.09
C ALA A 100 9.03 2.60 11.55
N TRP A 101 8.28 1.52 11.83
CA TRP A 101 8.81 0.18 12.03
C TRP A 101 7.76 -0.88 11.72
N LYS A 102 8.18 -2.07 11.37
CA LYS A 102 7.26 -3.17 11.10
C LYS A 102 6.67 -3.71 12.41
N GLY A 103 5.33 -3.76 12.47
CA GLY A 103 4.59 -4.23 13.63
C GLY A 103 4.27 -3.14 14.65
N GLU A 104 4.04 -1.92 14.19
CA GLU A 104 3.44 -0.85 14.98
C GLU A 104 2.08 -1.27 15.51
N SER A 105 1.72 -0.81 16.70
CA SER A 105 0.33 -0.79 17.14
C SER A 105 -0.42 0.34 16.44
N GLU A 106 -1.74 0.32 16.47
CA GLU A 106 -2.56 1.38 15.88
C GLU A 106 -2.28 2.75 16.54
N GLU A 107 -2.06 2.79 17.85
CA GLU A 107 -1.67 4.01 18.57
C GLU A 107 -0.29 4.52 18.14
N GLU A 108 0.67 3.62 17.97
CA GLU A 108 2.01 3.95 17.49
C GLU A 108 1.99 4.47 16.05
N TYR A 109 1.19 3.86 15.19
CA TYR A 109 0.98 4.31 13.81
C TYR A 109 0.51 5.78 13.75
N TRP A 110 -0.57 6.10 14.45
CA TRP A 110 -1.08 7.47 14.47
C TRP A 110 -0.10 8.46 15.09
N TRP A 111 0.63 8.03 16.13
CA TRP A 111 1.72 8.84 16.68
C TRP A 111 2.81 9.10 15.62
N CYS A 112 3.22 8.10 14.84
CA CYS A 112 4.21 8.25 13.78
C CYS A 112 3.75 9.25 12.72
N VAL A 113 2.50 9.16 12.25
CA VAL A 113 1.93 10.11 11.30
C VAL A 113 1.95 11.53 11.87
N GLU A 114 1.56 11.73 13.13
CA GLU A 114 1.61 13.05 13.78
C GLU A 114 3.03 13.64 13.90
N GLN A 115 4.08 12.81 14.03
CA GLN A 115 5.46 13.32 14.08
C GLN A 115 5.91 13.91 12.74
N THR A 116 5.35 13.48 11.61
CA THR A 116 5.69 14.02 10.29
C THR A 116 5.24 15.46 10.10
N LEU A 117 4.29 15.93 10.91
CA LEU A 117 3.75 17.30 10.85
C LEU A 117 4.61 18.34 11.61
N LYS A 118 5.64 17.91 12.36
CA LYS A 118 6.39 18.76 13.28
C LYS A 118 7.76 19.14 12.71
N PHE A 119 7.81 20.16 11.86
CA PHE A 119 9.05 20.68 11.33
C PHE A 119 9.76 21.60 12.34
N ALA A 120 11.03 21.94 12.02
CA ALA A 120 11.82 22.83 12.86
C ALA A 120 11.13 24.18 13.08
N ASP A 121 11.44 24.84 14.20
CA ASP A 121 10.92 26.16 14.57
C ASP A 121 9.38 26.25 14.70
N GLY A 122 8.73 25.10 14.94
CA GLY A 122 7.28 25.01 15.12
C GLY A 122 6.49 25.20 13.83
N GLN A 123 7.14 25.08 12.68
CA GLN A 123 6.47 25.09 11.38
C GLN A 123 5.78 23.75 11.09
N GLY A 124 4.74 23.80 10.27
CA GLY A 124 4.10 22.63 9.69
C GLY A 124 4.61 22.29 8.28
N PRO A 125 4.13 21.21 7.67
CA PRO A 125 4.36 20.92 6.26
C PRO A 125 3.71 21.97 5.36
N ASN A 126 4.27 22.16 4.18
CA ASN A 126 3.60 22.92 3.12
C ASN A 126 3.27 22.08 1.87
N MET A 127 3.60 20.79 1.89
CA MET A 127 3.21 19.78 0.91
C MET A 127 2.99 18.44 1.61
N LEU A 128 2.02 17.65 1.13
CA LEU A 128 1.73 16.31 1.61
C LEU A 128 1.94 15.27 0.51
N LEU A 129 2.56 14.13 0.86
CA LEU A 129 2.56 12.91 0.08
C LEU A 129 1.82 11.84 0.88
N ASP A 130 0.70 11.36 0.38
CA ASP A 130 -0.19 10.45 1.11
C ASP A 130 -0.47 9.18 0.30
N ASP A 131 -0.70 8.10 1.01
CA ASP A 131 -1.05 6.80 0.44
C ASP A 131 -2.15 6.17 1.30
N GLY A 132 -3.40 6.43 0.90
CA GLY A 132 -4.60 5.96 1.59
C GLY A 132 -5.45 7.05 2.22
N GLY A 133 -4.96 8.30 2.27
CA GLY A 133 -5.69 9.46 2.75
C GLY A 133 -5.66 9.67 4.26
N ASP A 134 -4.89 8.87 5.02
CA ASP A 134 -4.85 8.96 6.48
C ASP A 134 -4.16 10.26 6.96
N LEU A 135 -3.02 10.62 6.36
CA LEU A 135 -2.32 11.86 6.67
C LEU A 135 -3.19 13.08 6.33
N THR A 136 -3.83 13.07 5.19
CA THR A 136 -4.72 14.15 4.74
C THR A 136 -5.93 14.27 5.64
N THR A 137 -6.56 13.16 6.02
CA THR A 137 -7.67 13.12 6.96
C THR A 137 -7.26 13.66 8.33
N LEU A 138 -6.11 13.22 8.83
CA LEU A 138 -5.57 13.67 10.11
C LEU A 138 -5.39 15.19 10.15
N VAL A 139 -4.84 15.79 9.08
CA VAL A 139 -4.66 17.24 8.99
C VAL A 139 -5.99 17.95 8.97
N HIS A 140 -6.97 17.50 8.18
CA HIS A 140 -8.29 18.12 8.12
C HIS A 140 -9.04 18.05 9.45
N ASP A 141 -8.95 16.93 10.16
CA ASP A 141 -9.72 16.67 11.37
C ASP A 141 -9.08 17.23 12.64
N LYS A 142 -7.74 17.08 12.78
CA LYS A 142 -7.06 17.42 14.03
C LYS A 142 -6.14 18.65 13.97
N PHE A 143 -5.64 18.98 12.77
CA PHE A 143 -4.66 20.07 12.60
C PHE A 143 -5.09 21.07 11.50
N PRO A 144 -6.35 21.55 11.53
CA PRO A 144 -6.88 22.43 10.47
C PRO A 144 -6.10 23.74 10.34
N GLU A 145 -5.37 24.16 11.37
CA GLU A 145 -4.50 25.34 11.33
C GLU A 145 -3.34 25.20 10.37
N LEU A 146 -2.93 23.96 10.01
CA LEU A 146 -1.85 23.71 9.05
C LEU A 146 -2.31 23.89 7.59
N LEU A 147 -3.62 23.79 7.33
CA LEU A 147 -4.18 23.82 5.98
C LEU A 147 -3.87 25.12 5.23
N ASP A 148 -3.74 26.25 5.94
CA ASP A 148 -3.44 27.53 5.33
C ASP A 148 -2.05 27.61 4.67
N GLU A 149 -1.08 26.80 5.15
CA GLU A 149 0.28 26.74 4.59
C GLU A 149 0.44 25.61 3.57
N ILE A 150 -0.41 24.59 3.60
CA ILE A 150 -0.31 23.44 2.71
C ILE A 150 -0.78 23.78 1.30
N LYS A 151 0.13 23.67 0.33
CA LYS A 151 -0.10 23.98 -1.08
C LYS A 151 -0.85 22.88 -1.81
N GLY A 152 -0.79 21.65 -1.31
CA GLY A 152 -1.50 20.51 -1.87
C GLY A 152 -1.02 19.17 -1.33
N VAL A 153 -1.75 18.14 -1.73
CA VAL A 153 -1.43 16.73 -1.48
C VAL A 153 -1.33 15.96 -2.79
N SER A 154 -0.35 15.08 -2.88
CA SER A 154 -0.29 14.01 -3.90
C SER A 154 -0.73 12.70 -3.26
N GLU A 155 -1.74 12.05 -3.86
CA GLU A 155 -2.33 10.81 -3.35
C GLU A 155 -1.98 9.63 -4.27
N GLU A 156 -1.36 8.60 -3.68
CA GLU A 156 -0.78 7.46 -4.40
C GLU A 156 -1.79 6.38 -4.75
N THR A 157 -2.87 6.20 -3.96
CA THR A 157 -3.69 4.99 -4.08
C THR A 157 -5.18 5.27 -4.24
N THR A 158 -5.89 4.32 -4.87
CA THR A 158 -7.34 4.37 -5.11
C THR A 158 -8.15 4.70 -3.86
N THR A 159 -7.73 4.22 -2.71
CA THR A 159 -8.43 4.43 -1.44
C THR A 159 -8.37 5.87 -0.99
N GLY A 160 -7.21 6.48 -1.03
CA GLY A 160 -7.06 7.89 -0.69
C GLY A 160 -7.76 8.78 -1.71
N VAL A 161 -7.71 8.44 -3.01
CA VAL A 161 -8.50 9.14 -4.03
C VAL A 161 -10.01 9.11 -3.72
N LYS A 162 -10.55 7.98 -3.25
CA LYS A 162 -11.95 7.90 -2.81
C LYS A 162 -12.21 8.80 -1.60
N ALA A 163 -11.30 8.87 -0.64
CA ALA A 163 -11.42 9.77 0.52
C ALA A 163 -11.39 11.24 0.09
N LEU A 164 -10.45 11.62 -0.79
CA LEU A 164 -10.36 12.97 -1.34
C LEU A 164 -11.62 13.36 -2.12
N ASN A 165 -12.15 12.46 -2.96
CA ASN A 165 -13.41 12.70 -3.67
C ASN A 165 -14.58 12.92 -2.70
N LYS A 166 -14.64 12.16 -1.61
CA LYS A 166 -15.65 12.37 -0.57
C LYS A 166 -15.52 13.75 0.07
N PHE A 167 -14.31 14.17 0.48
CA PHE A 167 -14.08 15.53 0.97
C PHE A 167 -14.49 16.59 -0.05
N PHE A 168 -14.20 16.36 -1.33
CA PHE A 168 -14.59 17.27 -2.40
C PHE A 168 -16.11 17.38 -2.56
N GLU A 169 -16.82 16.26 -2.62
CA GLU A 169 -18.29 16.20 -2.76
C GLU A 169 -18.99 16.84 -1.55
N GLU A 170 -18.44 16.66 -0.35
CA GLU A 170 -18.94 17.27 0.88
C GLU A 170 -18.56 18.77 1.00
N GLY A 171 -17.71 19.28 0.11
CA GLY A 171 -17.20 20.64 0.15
C GLY A 171 -16.26 20.91 1.33
N THR A 172 -15.64 19.88 1.87
CA THR A 172 -14.72 19.92 3.02
C THR A 172 -13.25 19.82 2.64
N LEU A 173 -12.91 19.46 1.39
CA LEU A 173 -11.54 19.51 0.89
C LEU A 173 -11.03 20.95 0.87
N LYS A 174 -10.00 21.25 1.65
CA LYS A 174 -9.47 22.60 1.86
C LYS A 174 -8.18 22.90 1.08
N ILE A 175 -7.53 21.87 0.56
CA ILE A 175 -6.26 21.98 -0.16
C ILE A 175 -6.38 21.35 -1.55
N PRO A 176 -5.58 21.80 -2.54
CA PRO A 176 -5.45 21.14 -3.82
C PRO A 176 -5.03 19.67 -3.63
N ALA A 177 -5.63 18.77 -4.40
CA ALA A 177 -5.30 17.35 -4.36
C ALA A 177 -4.97 16.83 -5.77
N ILE A 178 -3.87 16.10 -5.88
CA ILE A 178 -3.39 15.50 -7.12
C ILE A 178 -3.59 14.00 -7.02
N ASN A 179 -4.36 13.45 -7.96
CA ASN A 179 -4.58 12.01 -8.06
C ASN A 179 -3.46 11.38 -8.89
N VAL A 180 -2.44 10.85 -8.21
CA VAL A 180 -1.34 10.12 -8.86
C VAL A 180 -1.79 8.72 -9.29
N ASN A 181 -2.69 8.09 -8.52
CA ASN A 181 -3.15 6.72 -8.77
C ASN A 181 -3.69 6.51 -10.19
N ASP A 182 -4.49 7.45 -10.70
CA ASP A 182 -5.15 7.30 -12.00
C ASP A 182 -4.29 7.76 -13.18
N SER A 183 -3.07 8.23 -12.92
CA SER A 183 -2.07 8.42 -13.97
C SER A 183 -1.84 7.09 -14.72
N VAL A 184 -1.81 7.15 -16.05
CA VAL A 184 -1.63 5.95 -16.91
C VAL A 184 -0.33 5.21 -16.57
N THR A 185 0.73 5.94 -16.33
CA THR A 185 2.05 5.37 -16.00
C THR A 185 2.17 4.91 -14.55
N LYS A 186 1.20 5.26 -13.69
CA LYS A 186 1.07 4.68 -12.35
C LYS A 186 0.15 3.47 -12.37
N SER A 187 -1.14 3.62 -12.62
CA SER A 187 -2.12 2.55 -12.47
C SER A 187 -1.89 1.36 -13.40
N LYS A 188 -1.46 1.62 -14.65
CA LYS A 188 -1.22 0.56 -15.64
C LYS A 188 0.14 -0.14 -15.47
N PHE A 189 0.98 0.33 -14.57
CA PHE A 189 2.27 -0.29 -14.22
C PHE A 189 2.28 -0.78 -12.78
N ASP A 190 2.11 0.09 -11.81
CA ASP A 190 2.11 -0.21 -10.38
C ASP A 190 1.00 -1.20 -10.01
N ASN A 191 -0.25 -0.79 -10.17
CA ASN A 191 -1.39 -1.60 -9.76
C ASN A 191 -1.46 -2.93 -10.55
N LEU A 192 -1.05 -2.94 -11.81
CA LEU A 192 -1.09 -4.13 -12.66
C LEU A 192 0.18 -4.99 -12.49
N TYR A 193 1.33 -4.48 -12.91
CA TYR A 193 2.59 -5.26 -12.94
C TYR A 193 3.21 -5.41 -11.55
N GLY A 194 3.09 -4.39 -10.70
CA GLY A 194 3.54 -4.48 -9.32
C GLY A 194 2.83 -5.59 -8.55
N CYS A 195 1.49 -5.63 -8.62
CA CYS A 195 0.72 -6.70 -8.01
C CYS A 195 0.94 -8.06 -8.67
N ARG A 196 1.20 -8.09 -9.99
CA ARG A 196 1.50 -9.33 -10.69
C ARG A 196 2.75 -10.04 -10.16
N GLU A 197 3.77 -9.29 -9.76
CA GLU A 197 4.99 -9.87 -9.19
C GLU A 197 4.86 -10.06 -7.68
N SER A 198 4.40 -9.06 -6.96
CA SER A 198 4.44 -9.04 -5.50
C SER A 198 3.41 -9.94 -4.81
N LEU A 199 2.25 -10.22 -5.41
CA LEU A 199 1.25 -11.12 -4.82
C LEU A 199 1.82 -12.51 -4.57
N VAL A 200 2.37 -13.11 -5.62
CA VAL A 200 2.90 -14.48 -5.54
C VAL A 200 4.12 -14.55 -4.65
N ASP A 201 4.96 -13.51 -4.63
CA ASP A 201 6.08 -13.40 -3.71
C ASP A 201 5.60 -13.47 -2.25
N GLY A 202 4.59 -12.67 -1.88
CA GLY A 202 4.00 -12.69 -0.54
C GLY A 202 3.43 -14.05 -0.15
N ILE A 203 2.63 -14.67 -1.02
CA ILE A 203 2.05 -16.00 -0.76
C ILE A 203 3.15 -17.06 -0.59
N LYS A 204 4.15 -17.08 -1.46
CA LYS A 204 5.22 -18.08 -1.41
C LYS A 204 6.13 -17.91 -0.21
N ARG A 205 6.55 -16.71 0.14
CA ARG A 205 7.34 -16.45 1.35
C ARG A 205 6.57 -16.82 2.62
N ALA A 206 5.26 -16.54 2.65
CA ALA A 206 4.41 -16.88 3.78
C ALA A 206 4.25 -18.39 3.98
N THR A 207 4.09 -19.17 2.91
CA THR A 207 3.55 -20.52 2.98
C THR A 207 4.42 -21.61 2.35
N ASP A 208 5.36 -21.25 1.49
CA ASP A 208 6.18 -22.17 0.68
C ASP A 208 5.37 -23.18 -0.15
N ILE A 209 4.09 -22.89 -0.43
CA ILE A 209 3.21 -23.79 -1.18
C ILE A 209 3.60 -23.87 -2.65
N MET A 210 3.31 -25.02 -3.25
CA MET A 210 3.29 -25.16 -4.69
C MET A 210 1.98 -24.59 -5.24
N LEU A 211 2.08 -23.57 -6.10
CA LEU A 211 0.91 -22.93 -6.71
C LEU A 211 0.31 -23.75 -7.85
N ALA A 212 1.16 -24.42 -8.64
CA ALA A 212 0.70 -25.22 -9.77
C ALA A 212 -0.32 -26.29 -9.34
N GLY A 213 -1.42 -26.36 -10.08
CA GLY A 213 -2.54 -27.28 -9.83
C GLY A 213 -3.53 -26.82 -8.76
N LYS A 214 -3.28 -25.70 -8.09
CA LYS A 214 -4.23 -25.11 -7.14
C LYS A 214 -5.36 -24.36 -7.86
N VAL A 215 -6.51 -24.27 -7.18
CA VAL A 215 -7.60 -23.38 -7.58
C VAL A 215 -7.45 -22.10 -6.79
N ALA A 216 -7.34 -20.98 -7.48
CA ALA A 216 -7.22 -19.67 -6.87
C ALA A 216 -8.42 -18.79 -7.24
N VAL A 217 -8.96 -18.06 -6.29
CA VAL A 217 -9.99 -17.04 -6.49
C VAL A 217 -9.35 -15.67 -6.38
N VAL A 218 -9.62 -14.80 -7.36
CA VAL A 218 -9.30 -13.38 -7.27
C VAL A 218 -10.62 -12.61 -7.26
N ALA A 219 -10.89 -11.95 -6.16
CA ALA A 219 -12.06 -11.09 -6.01
C ALA A 219 -11.71 -9.66 -6.44
N GLY A 220 -12.35 -9.22 -7.52
CA GLY A 220 -12.07 -7.98 -8.23
C GLY A 220 -11.24 -8.21 -9.49
N TYR A 221 -11.60 -7.52 -10.59
CA TYR A 221 -10.88 -7.59 -11.87
C TYR A 221 -10.57 -6.20 -12.43
N GLY A 222 -10.26 -5.25 -11.54
CA GLY A 222 -9.55 -4.01 -11.83
C GLY A 222 -8.07 -4.26 -12.15
N ASP A 223 -7.24 -3.22 -12.19
CA ASP A 223 -5.80 -3.38 -12.52
C ASP A 223 -5.09 -4.33 -11.56
N VAL A 224 -5.31 -4.21 -10.25
CA VAL A 224 -4.76 -5.10 -9.22
C VAL A 224 -5.22 -6.55 -9.43
N GLY A 225 -6.51 -6.77 -9.64
CA GLY A 225 -7.07 -8.10 -9.88
C GLY A 225 -6.56 -8.74 -11.17
N LYS A 226 -6.41 -7.96 -12.24
CA LYS A 226 -5.84 -8.42 -13.53
C LYS A 226 -4.40 -8.90 -13.34
N GLY A 227 -3.55 -8.12 -12.70
CA GLY A 227 -2.17 -8.50 -12.42
C GLY A 227 -2.10 -9.77 -11.57
N SER A 228 -2.89 -9.81 -10.51
CA SER A 228 -2.98 -10.95 -9.59
C SER A 228 -3.42 -12.24 -10.31
N ALA A 229 -4.46 -12.19 -11.12
CA ALA A 229 -4.99 -13.31 -11.88
C ALA A 229 -3.97 -13.84 -12.91
N GLN A 230 -3.30 -12.94 -13.63
CA GLN A 230 -2.25 -13.27 -14.59
C GLN A 230 -1.09 -14.01 -13.93
N SER A 231 -0.63 -13.52 -12.78
CA SER A 231 0.45 -14.13 -12.01
C SER A 231 0.10 -15.53 -11.56
N LEU A 232 -1.04 -15.71 -10.90
CA LEU A 232 -1.49 -17.02 -10.42
C LEU A 232 -1.67 -18.02 -11.58
N ARG A 233 -2.22 -17.58 -12.71
CA ARG A 233 -2.35 -18.42 -13.93
C ARG A 233 -0.98 -18.79 -14.50
N ALA A 234 -0.03 -17.85 -14.53
CA ALA A 234 1.33 -18.12 -15.02
C ALA A 234 2.07 -19.15 -14.16
N PHE A 235 1.79 -19.21 -12.86
CA PHE A 235 2.30 -20.23 -11.96
C PHE A 235 1.52 -21.56 -12.00
N GLY A 236 0.54 -21.69 -12.90
CA GLY A 236 -0.20 -22.93 -13.13
C GLY A 236 -1.44 -23.13 -12.25
N CYS A 237 -1.96 -22.10 -11.62
CA CYS A 237 -3.27 -22.14 -10.96
C CYS A 237 -4.41 -22.16 -11.97
N ARG A 238 -5.50 -22.85 -11.64
CA ARG A 238 -6.82 -22.57 -12.22
C ARG A 238 -7.39 -21.36 -11.48
N VAL A 239 -7.58 -20.26 -12.20
CA VAL A 239 -8.03 -19.00 -11.60
C VAL A 239 -9.50 -18.78 -11.87
N LEU A 240 -10.25 -18.51 -10.80
CA LEU A 240 -11.64 -18.07 -10.79
C LEU A 240 -11.68 -16.58 -10.45
N ILE A 241 -12.58 -15.83 -11.07
CA ILE A 241 -12.77 -14.40 -10.80
C ILE A 241 -14.14 -14.18 -10.19
N THR A 242 -14.22 -13.34 -9.16
CA THR A 242 -15.48 -12.77 -8.70
C THR A 242 -15.47 -11.28 -8.98
N GLU A 243 -16.52 -10.77 -9.65
CA GLU A 243 -16.59 -9.37 -10.07
C GLU A 243 -18.04 -8.93 -10.21
N ILE A 244 -18.37 -7.73 -9.72
CA ILE A 244 -19.71 -7.16 -9.80
C ILE A 244 -19.87 -6.18 -10.98
N ASP A 245 -18.77 -5.56 -11.42
CA ASP A 245 -18.78 -4.70 -12.60
C ASP A 245 -18.90 -5.56 -13.86
N PRO A 246 -19.97 -5.40 -14.66
CA PRO A 246 -20.19 -6.26 -15.83
C PRO A 246 -19.15 -6.08 -16.93
N ILE A 247 -18.48 -4.92 -17.01
CA ILE A 247 -17.41 -4.67 -17.99
C ILE A 247 -16.15 -5.43 -17.56
N CYS A 248 -15.75 -5.31 -16.29
CA CYS A 248 -14.60 -6.04 -15.75
C CYS A 248 -14.83 -7.55 -15.79
N ALA A 249 -16.04 -8.02 -15.46
CA ALA A 249 -16.42 -9.43 -15.56
C ALA A 249 -16.33 -9.95 -17.01
N LEU A 250 -16.84 -9.17 -17.99
CA LEU A 250 -16.73 -9.51 -19.40
C LEU A 250 -15.27 -9.54 -19.87
N GLN A 251 -14.43 -8.62 -19.42
CA GLN A 251 -12.99 -8.64 -19.71
C GLN A 251 -12.34 -9.92 -19.17
N ALA A 252 -12.69 -10.35 -17.96
CA ALA A 252 -12.18 -11.60 -17.39
C ALA A 252 -12.56 -12.81 -18.25
N LEU A 253 -13.82 -12.88 -18.72
CA LEU A 253 -14.28 -13.93 -19.64
C LEU A 253 -13.52 -13.92 -20.97
N MET A 254 -13.26 -12.74 -21.55
CA MET A 254 -12.50 -12.61 -22.81
C MET A 254 -11.04 -13.05 -22.64
N GLU A 255 -10.47 -12.89 -21.45
CA GLU A 255 -9.13 -13.39 -21.10
C GLU A 255 -9.12 -14.89 -20.75
N GLY A 256 -10.27 -15.55 -20.79
CA GLY A 256 -10.40 -16.99 -20.58
C GLY A 256 -10.45 -17.43 -19.12
N TYR A 257 -10.85 -16.54 -18.23
CA TYR A 257 -11.15 -16.88 -16.83
C TYR A 257 -12.62 -17.30 -16.69
N GLU A 258 -12.88 -18.13 -15.71
CA GLU A 258 -14.22 -18.45 -15.26
C GLU A 258 -14.66 -17.38 -14.22
N VAL A 259 -15.82 -16.74 -14.47
CA VAL A 259 -16.39 -15.76 -13.56
C VAL A 259 -17.52 -16.43 -12.77
N VAL A 260 -17.41 -16.39 -11.45
CA VAL A 260 -18.29 -17.10 -10.51
C VAL A 260 -18.66 -16.19 -9.34
N THR A 261 -19.62 -16.61 -8.51
CA THR A 261 -19.87 -15.96 -7.21
C THR A 261 -18.89 -16.49 -6.14
N MET A 262 -18.76 -15.77 -5.02
CA MET A 262 -17.90 -16.22 -3.92
C MET A 262 -18.47 -17.50 -3.28
N GLU A 263 -19.79 -17.65 -3.21
CA GLU A 263 -20.46 -18.85 -2.70
C GLU A 263 -20.14 -20.10 -3.53
N GLU A 264 -20.02 -19.95 -4.86
CA GLU A 264 -19.63 -21.03 -5.76
C GLU A 264 -18.13 -21.35 -5.64
N ALA A 265 -17.31 -20.33 -5.41
CA ALA A 265 -15.87 -20.43 -5.29
C ALA A 265 -15.40 -21.02 -3.94
N ALA A 266 -16.02 -20.65 -2.83
CA ALA A 266 -15.59 -20.97 -1.48
C ALA A 266 -15.35 -22.48 -1.24
N PRO A 267 -16.24 -23.42 -1.66
CA PRO A 267 -16.04 -24.84 -1.39
C PRO A 267 -14.99 -25.50 -2.30
N GLN A 268 -14.49 -24.83 -3.35
CA GLN A 268 -13.60 -25.47 -4.32
C GLN A 268 -12.19 -24.85 -4.39
N ALA A 269 -12.01 -23.63 -3.91
CA ALA A 269 -10.73 -22.94 -4.03
C ALA A 269 -9.75 -23.28 -2.89
N ASP A 270 -8.46 -23.19 -3.20
CA ASP A 270 -7.34 -23.41 -2.28
C ASP A 270 -6.72 -22.09 -1.83
N ILE A 271 -6.86 -21.03 -2.65
CA ILE A 271 -6.27 -19.70 -2.42
C ILE A 271 -7.35 -18.66 -2.72
N PHE A 272 -7.50 -17.70 -1.83
CA PHE A 272 -8.42 -16.58 -1.96
C PHE A 272 -7.63 -15.27 -1.84
N VAL A 273 -7.80 -14.40 -2.85
CA VAL A 273 -7.15 -13.10 -2.92
C VAL A 273 -8.21 -12.03 -3.12
N THR A 274 -8.29 -11.05 -2.23
CA THR A 274 -9.15 -9.88 -2.41
C THR A 274 -8.37 -8.71 -3.00
N ALA A 275 -8.98 -7.98 -3.94
CA ALA A 275 -8.38 -6.91 -4.73
C ALA A 275 -9.41 -5.85 -5.17
N THR A 276 -10.43 -5.59 -4.35
CA THR A 276 -11.59 -4.78 -4.74
C THR A 276 -11.56 -3.35 -4.20
N GLY A 277 -10.86 -3.12 -3.08
CA GLY A 277 -10.96 -1.88 -2.30
C GLY A 277 -12.37 -1.63 -1.76
N CYS A 278 -13.16 -2.71 -1.55
CA CYS A 278 -14.51 -2.68 -1.00
C CYS A 278 -14.57 -3.48 0.29
N LYS A 279 -15.63 -3.28 1.09
CA LYS A 279 -15.81 -3.94 2.38
C LYS A 279 -16.52 -5.29 2.23
N ASP A 280 -16.21 -6.24 3.15
CA ASP A 280 -16.94 -7.51 3.34
C ASP A 280 -17.02 -8.40 2.08
N ILE A 281 -15.94 -8.49 1.33
CA ILE A 281 -15.86 -9.32 0.12
C ILE A 281 -15.77 -10.81 0.47
N ILE A 282 -14.93 -11.16 1.46
CA ILE A 282 -14.91 -12.49 2.05
C ILE A 282 -15.55 -12.42 3.44
N THR A 283 -16.78 -12.91 3.53
CA THR A 283 -17.54 -12.95 4.77
C THR A 283 -17.20 -14.18 5.60
N LEU A 284 -17.58 -14.15 6.89
CA LEU A 284 -17.44 -15.30 7.77
C LEU A 284 -18.15 -16.56 7.23
N GLU A 285 -19.31 -16.41 6.56
CA GLU A 285 -20.02 -17.53 5.94
C GLU A 285 -19.22 -18.15 4.79
N HIS A 286 -18.55 -17.32 3.97
CA HIS A 286 -17.63 -17.83 2.93
C HIS A 286 -16.49 -18.62 3.60
N ILE A 287 -15.88 -18.09 4.66
CA ILE A 287 -14.78 -18.74 5.39
C ILE A 287 -15.20 -20.11 5.94
N LYS A 288 -16.40 -20.21 6.51
CA LYS A 288 -16.95 -21.49 7.00
C LYS A 288 -17.13 -22.54 5.90
N GLY A 289 -17.37 -22.09 4.67
CA GLY A 289 -17.53 -22.96 3.49
C GLY A 289 -16.21 -23.40 2.83
N MET A 290 -15.06 -22.83 3.22
CA MET A 290 -13.77 -23.12 2.61
C MET A 290 -13.23 -24.52 2.95
N LYS A 291 -12.38 -25.03 2.08
CA LYS A 291 -11.66 -26.30 2.31
C LYS A 291 -10.68 -26.20 3.47
N ASP A 292 -10.33 -27.34 4.05
CA ASP A 292 -9.19 -27.43 4.98
C ASP A 292 -7.91 -26.92 4.31
N THR A 293 -7.16 -26.09 5.03
CA THR A 293 -5.92 -25.45 4.59
C THR A 293 -6.07 -24.45 3.46
N ALA A 294 -7.28 -23.91 3.25
CA ALA A 294 -7.47 -22.77 2.35
C ALA A 294 -6.65 -21.55 2.84
N ILE A 295 -6.00 -20.86 1.89
CA ILE A 295 -5.21 -19.65 2.15
C ILE A 295 -6.04 -18.45 1.78
N VAL A 296 -6.16 -17.50 2.71
CA VAL A 296 -6.90 -16.26 2.53
C VAL A 296 -5.96 -15.08 2.70
N CYS A 297 -5.90 -14.20 1.70
CA CYS A 297 -5.06 -13.02 1.72
C CYS A 297 -5.72 -11.87 0.97
N ASN A 298 -5.22 -10.68 1.22
CA ASN A 298 -5.64 -9.45 0.58
C ASN A 298 -4.44 -8.74 -0.07
N ILE A 299 -4.64 -8.15 -1.24
CA ILE A 299 -3.69 -7.28 -1.91
C ILE A 299 -4.29 -5.89 -2.19
N GLY A 300 -5.54 -5.67 -1.81
CA GLY A 300 -6.16 -4.36 -1.75
C GLY A 300 -5.65 -3.55 -0.55
N HIS A 301 -5.82 -2.25 -0.58
CA HIS A 301 -5.25 -1.36 0.44
C HIS A 301 -5.82 -1.62 1.86
N PHE A 302 -7.11 -1.92 1.98
CA PHE A 302 -7.76 -2.10 3.28
C PHE A 302 -7.91 -3.55 3.74
N ASP A 303 -7.78 -3.76 5.03
CA ASP A 303 -7.97 -5.05 5.72
C ASP A 303 -9.44 -5.49 5.85
N HIS A 304 -10.39 -4.55 5.71
CA HIS A 304 -11.82 -4.85 5.85
C HIS A 304 -12.47 -5.52 4.62
N GLU A 305 -11.71 -5.86 3.59
CA GLU A 305 -12.19 -6.72 2.50
C GLU A 305 -12.51 -8.14 3.00
N ILE A 306 -11.85 -8.58 4.08
CA ILE A 306 -12.02 -9.88 4.70
C ILE A 306 -12.53 -9.69 6.13
N GLN A 307 -13.57 -10.39 6.52
CA GLN A 307 -14.18 -10.30 7.87
C GLN A 307 -13.31 -10.97 8.95
N ILE A 308 -12.08 -10.46 9.14
CA ILE A 308 -11.13 -10.99 10.14
C ILE A 308 -11.60 -10.73 11.57
N GLU A 309 -12.19 -9.59 11.85
CA GLU A 309 -12.74 -9.28 13.17
C GLU A 309 -13.84 -10.28 13.57
N GLN A 310 -14.76 -10.57 12.65
CA GLN A 310 -15.83 -11.55 12.85
C GLN A 310 -15.25 -12.96 13.03
N LEU A 311 -14.19 -13.30 12.30
CA LEU A 311 -13.48 -14.58 12.46
C LEU A 311 -12.80 -14.68 13.83
N ASN A 312 -12.12 -13.62 14.28
CA ASN A 312 -11.49 -13.57 15.60
C ASN A 312 -12.51 -13.71 16.75
N ASN A 313 -13.73 -13.20 16.56
CA ASN A 313 -14.80 -13.21 17.56
C ASN A 313 -15.74 -14.45 17.44
N LEU A 314 -15.47 -15.36 16.51
CA LEU A 314 -16.29 -16.56 16.33
C LEU A 314 -16.14 -17.51 17.54
N GLU A 315 -17.26 -17.87 18.17
CA GLU A 315 -17.26 -18.80 19.30
C GLU A 315 -16.69 -20.16 18.89
N GLY A 316 -15.70 -20.62 19.65
CA GLY A 316 -15.07 -21.93 19.45
C GLY A 316 -14.02 -21.96 18.34
N VAL A 317 -13.66 -20.83 17.72
CA VAL A 317 -12.51 -20.75 16.80
C VAL A 317 -11.20 -20.78 17.61
N GLU A 318 -10.20 -21.48 17.10
CA GLU A 318 -8.85 -21.48 17.67
C GLU A 318 -7.89 -20.80 16.69
N LYS A 319 -7.28 -19.67 17.10
CA LYS A 319 -6.23 -18.98 16.36
C LYS A 319 -4.86 -19.42 16.83
N LYS A 320 -3.98 -19.77 15.88
CA LYS A 320 -2.57 -20.07 16.14
C LYS A 320 -1.68 -19.34 15.13
N THR A 321 -0.82 -18.46 15.61
CA THR A 321 0.23 -17.85 14.80
C THR A 321 1.35 -18.86 14.58
N ILE A 322 1.64 -19.21 13.33
CA ILE A 322 2.68 -20.17 12.93
C ILE A 322 4.03 -19.48 12.81
N LYS A 323 4.06 -18.31 12.21
CA LYS A 323 5.18 -17.38 12.08
C LYS A 323 4.65 -15.96 11.92
N PRO A 324 5.47 -14.92 12.00
CA PRO A 324 4.95 -13.55 11.87
C PRO A 324 4.02 -13.40 10.66
N LEU A 325 2.84 -12.82 10.88
CA LEU A 325 1.82 -12.54 9.87
C LEU A 325 1.30 -13.78 9.09
N VAL A 326 1.37 -14.96 9.70
CA VAL A 326 0.78 -16.21 9.19
C VAL A 326 0.01 -16.88 10.32
N ASP A 327 -1.30 -16.74 10.29
CA ASP A 327 -2.22 -17.27 11.28
C ASP A 327 -3.02 -18.44 10.72
N VAL A 328 -3.22 -19.46 11.56
CA VAL A 328 -4.09 -20.59 11.25
C VAL A 328 -5.28 -20.56 12.20
N TYR A 329 -6.47 -20.54 11.62
CA TYR A 329 -7.74 -20.60 12.34
C TYR A 329 -8.33 -22.00 12.18
N THR A 330 -8.53 -22.71 13.30
CA THR A 330 -9.28 -23.98 13.29
C THR A 330 -10.76 -23.68 13.50
N MET A 331 -11.56 -24.00 12.49
CA MET A 331 -12.98 -23.67 12.45
C MET A 331 -13.79 -24.61 13.38
N PRO A 332 -14.73 -24.08 14.18
CA PRO A 332 -15.61 -24.89 14.98
C PRO A 332 -16.54 -25.76 14.10
N GLY A 333 -16.82 -26.96 14.55
CA GLY A 333 -17.76 -27.89 13.91
C GLY A 333 -17.13 -28.84 12.90
N ASN A 334 -16.47 -28.36 11.86
CA ASN A 334 -15.83 -29.19 10.84
C ASN A 334 -14.32 -29.42 11.06
N GLY A 335 -13.66 -28.60 11.90
CA GLY A 335 -12.23 -28.69 12.17
C GLY A 335 -11.35 -28.23 11.02
N ASN A 336 -11.88 -27.62 9.97
CA ASN A 336 -11.10 -27.10 8.85
C ASN A 336 -10.18 -25.97 9.34
N ARG A 337 -8.97 -25.96 8.82
CA ARG A 337 -7.97 -24.94 9.11
C ARG A 337 -7.96 -23.92 7.99
N ILE A 338 -8.04 -22.66 8.33
CA ILE A 338 -7.96 -21.55 7.39
C ILE A 338 -6.69 -20.78 7.69
N ILE A 339 -5.85 -20.57 6.67
CA ILE A 339 -4.58 -19.85 6.77
C ILE A 339 -4.82 -18.42 6.34
N VAL A 340 -4.69 -17.48 7.26
CA VAL A 340 -4.84 -16.05 6.99
C VAL A 340 -3.46 -15.41 6.95
N LEU A 341 -3.18 -14.66 5.89
CA LEU A 341 -1.92 -13.95 5.71
C LEU A 341 -2.07 -12.47 6.04
N SER A 342 -1.05 -11.91 6.68
CA SER A 342 -0.97 -10.47 7.06
C SER A 342 -2.20 -9.95 7.79
N GLU A 343 -2.91 -10.81 8.53
CA GLU A 343 -4.15 -10.46 9.24
C GLU A 343 -5.22 -9.81 8.33
N GLY A 344 -5.25 -10.18 7.04
CA GLY A 344 -6.12 -9.58 6.04
C GLY A 344 -5.64 -8.26 5.44
N ARG A 345 -4.48 -7.76 5.88
CA ARG A 345 -3.81 -6.59 5.29
C ARG A 345 -3.00 -6.97 4.05
N LEU A 346 -2.30 -6.03 3.45
CA LEU A 346 -1.50 -6.18 2.22
C LEU A 346 -0.49 -7.33 2.33
N VAL A 347 -0.77 -8.44 1.66
CA VAL A 347 0.07 -9.67 1.69
C VAL A 347 1.45 -9.45 1.07
N ASN A 348 1.53 -8.64 0.03
CA ASN A 348 2.77 -8.34 -0.69
C ASN A 348 3.77 -7.53 0.14
N LEU A 349 3.29 -6.72 1.07
CA LEU A 349 4.12 -5.92 1.99
C LEU A 349 4.29 -6.60 3.35
N GLY A 350 3.21 -7.16 3.91
CA GLY A 350 3.27 -7.85 5.19
C GLY A 350 4.13 -9.11 5.15
N ASN A 351 3.97 -9.94 4.15
CA ASN A 351 4.69 -11.21 4.01
C ASN A 351 5.86 -11.17 3.01
N ALA A 352 6.07 -10.05 2.31
CA ALA A 352 7.20 -9.84 1.40
C ALA A 352 7.71 -8.39 1.50
N THR A 353 8.22 -7.83 0.41
CA THR A 353 8.87 -6.52 0.35
C THR A 353 8.17 -5.51 -0.59
N GLY A 354 6.97 -5.83 -1.06
CA GLY A 354 6.17 -4.96 -1.92
C GLY A 354 6.52 -5.05 -3.40
N HIS A 355 6.24 -3.98 -4.12
CA HIS A 355 6.44 -3.91 -5.57
C HIS A 355 7.92 -3.80 -5.95
N PRO A 356 8.31 -4.31 -7.15
CA PRO A 356 9.68 -4.19 -7.64
C PRO A 356 10.07 -2.73 -7.89
N SER A 357 11.36 -2.44 -7.71
CA SER A 357 11.92 -1.07 -7.76
C SER A 357 11.62 -0.33 -9.06
N PHE A 358 11.69 -1.01 -10.22
CA PHE A 358 11.41 -0.39 -11.51
C PHE A 358 9.98 0.15 -11.60
N VAL A 359 9.01 -0.62 -11.10
CA VAL A 359 7.60 -0.21 -11.07
C VAL A 359 7.42 1.02 -10.18
N MET A 360 8.02 1.00 -8.99
CA MET A 360 7.95 2.12 -8.05
C MET A 360 8.67 3.37 -8.57
N SER A 361 9.73 3.21 -9.38
CA SER A 361 10.35 4.34 -10.08
C SER A 361 9.36 5.08 -10.98
N ASN A 362 8.46 4.36 -11.65
CA ASN A 362 7.43 4.99 -12.49
C ASN A 362 6.38 5.71 -11.63
N SER A 363 5.90 5.08 -10.55
CA SER A 363 4.91 5.69 -9.65
C SER A 363 5.44 6.97 -9.02
N PHE A 364 6.64 6.91 -8.45
CA PHE A 364 7.23 8.03 -7.73
C PHE A 364 7.65 9.21 -8.62
N CYS A 365 7.95 8.99 -9.90
CA CYS A 365 8.20 10.08 -10.84
C CYS A 365 7.00 11.02 -10.98
N PHE A 366 5.76 10.54 -10.74
CA PHE A 366 4.55 11.37 -10.76
C PHE A 366 4.32 12.11 -9.47
N ASN A 367 4.73 11.57 -8.34
CA ASN A 367 4.72 12.29 -7.07
C ASN A 367 5.60 13.54 -7.12
N ASP A 368 6.61 13.52 -7.99
CA ASP A 368 7.60 14.59 -8.13
C ASP A 368 7.23 15.62 -9.22
N THR A 369 6.46 15.24 -10.24
CA THR A 369 6.14 16.05 -11.41
C THR A 369 4.66 16.36 -11.59
N ALA A 370 3.90 16.59 -10.57
CA ALA A 370 2.51 17.07 -10.52
C ALA A 370 1.85 17.40 -11.89
N THR A 371 1.43 16.39 -12.66
CA THR A 371 0.90 16.61 -14.02
C THR A 371 -0.52 16.09 -14.24
N THR A 372 -1.26 15.64 -13.22
CA THR A 372 -2.60 15.12 -13.44
C THR A 372 -3.62 15.68 -12.45
N GLU A 373 -4.67 16.25 -12.98
CA GLU A 373 -5.95 16.70 -12.41
C GLU A 373 -5.94 17.17 -10.94
N ILE A 374 -5.93 18.50 -10.78
CA ILE A 374 -6.11 19.17 -9.49
C ILE A 374 -7.60 19.26 -9.20
N TYR A 375 -8.06 18.64 -8.13
CA TYR A 375 -9.44 18.78 -7.64
C TYR A 375 -9.50 19.88 -6.60
N THR A 376 -9.87 21.10 -7.01
CA THR A 376 -10.32 22.15 -6.10
C THR A 376 -11.48 22.90 -6.71
N LYS A 377 -12.35 23.40 -5.83
CA LYS A 377 -13.59 24.10 -6.20
C LYS A 377 -13.39 25.42 -6.99
N ASP A 378 -12.17 25.96 -7.02
CA ASP A 378 -11.86 27.28 -7.55
C ASP A 378 -10.84 27.28 -8.71
N TYR A 379 -10.37 26.12 -9.17
CA TYR A 379 -9.46 26.05 -10.30
C TYR A 379 -10.04 25.20 -11.42
N GLU A 380 -10.82 25.82 -12.30
CA GLU A 380 -11.00 25.34 -13.67
C GLU A 380 -9.67 25.60 -14.42
N LEU A 381 -8.69 24.73 -14.24
CA LEU A 381 -7.56 24.69 -15.17
C LEU A 381 -8.02 23.90 -16.39
N GLY A 382 -8.38 24.64 -17.43
CA GLY A 382 -8.65 24.06 -18.73
C GLY A 382 -7.43 23.26 -19.20
N VAL A 383 -7.61 21.96 -19.27
CA VAL A 383 -6.67 21.07 -19.92
C VAL A 383 -6.91 21.20 -21.43
N HIS A 384 -5.94 21.68 -22.16
CA HIS A 384 -5.83 21.54 -23.61
C HIS A 384 -4.85 20.42 -23.93
#